data_61df4972a4176cc19edf74acafc2b20d
#
_entry.id   61df4972a4176cc19edf74acafc2b20d
#
_cell.length_a   1.000
_cell.length_b   1.000
_cell.length_c   1.000
_cell.angle_alpha   90.00
_cell.angle_beta   90.00
_cell.angle_gamma   90.00
#
_symmetry.space_group_name_H-M   'P 1'
#
loop_
_entity.id
_entity.type
_entity.pdbx_description
1 polymer ?
#
loop_
_entity_poly.entity_id
_entity_poly.type
_entity_poly.pdbx_seq_one_letter_code
_entity_poly.pdbx_strand_id
1 'polypeptide(L)'
;MAERAMTIENRDDEFNISDFLLVLRKIWWKVILLSLLTGIASLLVTLQLPNIYKASTIITPVNGEGENSSALNALSMFGIDIGAPSTIVDLETLFRSQDLTVRVFNKYKLWPIVFVDRYDEQTGNITFPLTERLLKNEVASRLANDWDAIRVVKKRLRIASNMKSRTLTISFESRSMEGSAKIVGYYLEEGKSRLQEEALEKAVKNKKFIENQIVKTADPLTRERLYRLYGQEIEREMMARNREQFGFRVVDSPRKPDRKTKPQRVITTILSIFLSLPIWTIIIGYRGRRTSSKVTKIDK
;
A
#
# COMPACT_ATOMS: atom_id res chain seq x y z
N MET A 1 36.62 24.83 72.33
CA MET A 1 36.82 23.96 71.17
C MET A 1 35.54 24.04 70.32
N ALA A 2 35.60 24.81 69.24
CA ALA A 2 34.43 25.19 68.49
C ALA A 2 34.25 24.21 67.30
N GLU A 3 33.14 23.57 67.30
CA GLU A 3 32.65 22.68 66.27
C GLU A 3 32.05 23.53 65.13
N ARG A 4 32.76 23.67 64.04
CA ARG A 4 32.27 24.31 62.82
C ARG A 4 31.47 23.26 62.04
N ALA A 5 30.16 23.31 62.21
CA ALA A 5 29.23 22.60 61.31
C ALA A 5 29.34 23.18 59.89
N MET A 6 29.82 22.38 58.96
CA MET A 6 29.77 22.63 57.54
C MET A 6 28.34 22.47 57.05
N THR A 7 27.60 23.54 56.89
CA THR A 7 26.30 23.53 56.21
C THR A 7 26.58 23.41 54.73
N ILE A 8 26.40 22.24 54.19
CA ILE A 8 26.33 21.99 52.74
C ILE A 8 24.98 22.57 52.30
N GLU A 9 25.04 23.79 51.74
CA GLU A 9 23.91 24.46 51.10
C GLU A 9 23.61 23.66 49.83
N ASN A 10 22.66 22.74 49.96
CA ASN A 10 22.09 22.01 48.83
C ASN A 10 21.28 23.02 48.00
N ARG A 11 21.90 23.60 47.02
CA ARG A 11 21.23 24.44 46.03
C ARG A 11 20.47 23.51 45.10
N ASP A 12 19.30 23.10 45.53
CA ASP A 12 18.30 22.49 44.64
C ASP A 12 18.02 23.53 43.55
N ASP A 13 18.49 23.21 42.34
CA ASP A 13 18.13 23.92 41.10
C ASP A 13 16.62 23.73 40.88
N GLU A 14 15.80 24.44 41.69
CA GLU A 14 14.37 24.51 41.47
C GLU A 14 14.15 25.11 40.09
N PHE A 15 13.57 24.31 39.23
CA PHE A 15 13.20 24.69 37.87
C PHE A 15 12.14 25.79 37.95
N ASN A 16 12.58 27.05 38.08
CA ASN A 16 11.69 28.19 38.26
C ASN A 16 11.02 28.50 36.94
N ILE A 17 9.78 28.04 36.78
CA ILE A 17 8.95 28.20 35.58
C ILE A 17 8.78 29.70 35.24
N SER A 18 8.77 30.57 36.22
CA SER A 18 8.68 32.03 36.05
C SER A 18 9.90 32.64 35.35
N ASP A 19 11.12 32.17 35.68
CA ASP A 19 12.36 32.63 35.02
C ASP A 19 12.43 32.11 33.59
N PHE A 20 11.95 30.90 33.35
CA PHE A 20 11.81 30.35 32.01
C PHE A 20 10.85 31.16 31.14
N LEU A 21 9.71 31.59 31.69
CA LEU A 21 8.75 32.44 30.98
C LEU A 21 9.27 33.85 30.67
N LEU A 22 10.04 34.44 31.57
CA LEU A 22 10.66 35.76 31.34
C LEU A 22 11.74 35.68 30.24
N VAL A 23 12.57 34.65 30.26
CA VAL A 23 13.56 34.39 29.20
C VAL A 23 12.85 34.10 27.88
N LEU A 24 11.78 33.34 27.90
CA LEU A 24 10.97 33.01 26.71
C LEU A 24 10.37 34.30 26.11
N ARG A 25 9.85 35.22 26.91
CA ARG A 25 9.29 36.50 26.45
C ARG A 25 10.35 37.39 25.78
N LYS A 26 11.61 37.30 26.17
CA LYS A 26 12.71 38.06 25.55
C LYS A 26 13.23 37.43 24.27
N ILE A 27 13.06 36.13 24.13
CA ILE A 27 13.66 35.33 23.03
C ILE A 27 12.63 34.87 22.00
N TRP A 28 11.31 35.05 22.29
CA TRP A 28 10.23 34.55 21.45
C TRP A 28 10.35 34.95 19.98
N TRP A 29 10.78 36.17 19.70
CA TRP A 29 11.01 36.65 18.33
C TRP A 29 12.07 35.83 17.58
N LYS A 30 13.16 35.45 18.26
CA LYS A 30 14.21 34.62 17.67
C LYS A 30 13.71 33.20 17.41
N VAL A 31 12.89 32.66 18.30
CA VAL A 31 12.27 31.33 18.13
C VAL A 31 11.34 31.32 16.92
N ILE A 32 10.50 32.37 16.79
CA ILE A 32 9.59 32.47 15.63
C ILE A 32 10.39 32.63 14.33
N LEU A 33 11.40 33.46 14.30
CA LEU A 33 12.23 33.69 13.12
C LEU A 33 12.95 32.39 12.68
N LEU A 34 13.53 31.63 13.61
CA LEU A 34 14.20 30.37 13.32
C LEU A 34 13.18 29.31 12.89
N SER A 35 12.00 29.29 13.51
CA SER A 35 10.91 28.36 13.13
C SER A 35 10.39 28.65 11.74
N LEU A 36 10.28 29.94 11.36
CA LEU A 36 9.93 30.35 10.01
C LEU A 36 11.01 29.92 8.99
N LEU A 37 12.29 30.12 9.35
CA LEU A 37 13.40 29.68 8.50
C LEU A 37 13.42 28.17 8.26
N THR A 38 13.13 27.36 9.29
CA THR A 38 13.00 25.91 9.14
C THR A 38 11.79 25.53 8.28
N GLY A 39 10.69 26.30 8.35
CA GLY A 39 9.54 26.15 7.46
C GLY A 39 9.90 26.40 6.00
N ILE A 40 10.64 27.49 5.72
CA ILE A 40 11.12 27.81 4.37
C ILE A 40 12.07 26.72 3.85
N ALA A 41 13.00 26.26 4.66
CA ALA A 41 13.89 25.15 4.29
C ALA A 41 13.10 23.86 3.97
N SER A 42 12.10 23.52 4.79
CA SER A 42 11.20 22.40 4.56
C SER A 42 10.42 22.54 3.24
N LEU A 43 9.95 23.76 2.93
CA LEU A 43 9.28 24.05 1.67
C LEU A 43 10.20 23.83 0.47
N LEU A 44 11.44 24.33 0.52
CA LEU A 44 12.42 24.12 -0.55
C LEU A 44 12.72 22.64 -0.79
N VAL A 45 12.90 21.88 0.28
CA VAL A 45 13.09 20.42 0.17
C VAL A 45 11.88 19.73 -0.45
N THR A 46 10.64 20.07 -0.02
CA THR A 46 9.43 19.47 -0.57
C THR A 46 9.15 19.87 -2.01
N LEU A 47 9.67 21.01 -2.49
CA LEU A 47 9.60 21.42 -3.89
C LEU A 47 10.44 20.51 -4.81
N GLN A 48 11.55 19.97 -4.33
CA GLN A 48 12.43 19.06 -5.08
C GLN A 48 11.85 17.63 -5.16
N LEU A 49 10.87 17.26 -4.32
CA LEU A 49 10.27 15.95 -4.34
C LEU A 49 9.35 15.77 -5.57
N PRO A 50 9.42 14.61 -6.26
CA PRO A 50 8.58 14.35 -7.42
C PRO A 50 7.10 14.26 -7.03
N ASN A 51 6.24 14.75 -7.93
CA ASN A 51 4.80 14.63 -7.75
C ASN A 51 4.38 13.16 -7.91
N ILE A 52 3.46 12.73 -7.06
CA ILE A 52 2.87 11.38 -7.08
C ILE A 52 1.37 11.52 -7.30
N TYR A 53 0.87 10.74 -8.23
CA TYR A 53 -0.53 10.68 -8.62
C TYR A 53 -1.11 9.32 -8.23
N LYS A 54 -2.35 9.32 -7.78
CA LYS A 54 -3.06 8.11 -7.35
C LYS A 54 -4.29 7.92 -8.22
N ALA A 55 -4.34 6.82 -8.96
CA ALA A 55 -5.56 6.35 -9.59
C ALA A 55 -6.21 5.28 -8.72
N SER A 56 -7.53 5.20 -8.74
CA SER A 56 -8.31 4.20 -8.02
C SER A 56 -9.46 3.68 -8.84
N THR A 57 -9.89 2.46 -8.52
CA THR A 57 -11.07 1.80 -9.05
C THR A 57 -11.82 1.14 -7.91
N ILE A 58 -13.12 0.99 -8.08
CA ILE A 58 -14.00 0.28 -7.14
C ILE A 58 -14.61 -0.90 -7.89
N ILE A 59 -14.45 -2.08 -7.34
CA ILE A 59 -15.05 -3.30 -7.87
C ILE A 59 -15.93 -3.97 -6.81
N THR A 60 -16.92 -4.72 -7.27
CA THR A 60 -17.77 -5.57 -6.44
C THR A 60 -17.77 -6.99 -7.00
N PRO A 61 -17.72 -8.03 -6.15
CA PRO A 61 -17.84 -9.41 -6.63
C PRO A 61 -19.19 -9.58 -7.30
N VAL A 62 -19.22 -10.30 -8.41
CA VAL A 62 -20.47 -10.79 -8.99
C VAL A 62 -20.84 -12.01 -8.18
N ASN A 63 -21.78 -11.85 -7.25
CA ASN A 63 -22.42 -12.99 -6.63
C ASN A 63 -23.15 -13.73 -7.75
N GLY A 64 -22.80 -14.98 -8.01
CA GLY A 64 -23.68 -15.84 -8.77
C GLY A 64 -25.02 -15.83 -8.04
N GLU A 65 -26.02 -15.17 -8.61
CA GLU A 65 -27.41 -15.33 -8.21
C GLU A 65 -27.81 -16.77 -8.50
N GLY A 66 -27.37 -17.67 -7.67
CA GLY A 66 -27.66 -19.10 -7.66
C GLY A 66 -28.13 -19.44 -6.26
N GLU A 67 -29.42 -19.16 -6.01
CA GLU A 67 -30.21 -19.83 -5.02
C GLU A 67 -29.91 -21.32 -5.08
N ASN A 68 -29.28 -21.82 -4.07
CA ASN A 68 -29.35 -23.20 -3.56
C ASN A 68 -28.07 -23.50 -2.76
N SER A 69 -27.87 -22.72 -1.70
CA SER A 69 -26.82 -23.01 -0.72
C SER A 69 -26.91 -24.43 -0.13
N SER A 70 -28.13 -25.02 -0.09
CA SER A 70 -28.34 -26.39 0.36
C SER A 70 -27.86 -27.46 -0.63
N ALA A 71 -28.05 -27.26 -1.94
CA ALA A 71 -27.52 -28.16 -2.97
C ALA A 71 -25.98 -28.03 -3.09
N LEU A 72 -25.44 -26.83 -2.94
CA LEU A 72 -23.99 -26.56 -2.91
C LEU A 72 -23.31 -27.22 -1.70
N ASN A 73 -23.91 -27.15 -0.52
CA ASN A 73 -23.41 -27.82 0.68
C ASN A 73 -23.48 -29.36 0.56
N ALA A 74 -24.51 -29.91 -0.07
CA ALA A 74 -24.60 -31.36 -0.29
C ALA A 74 -23.50 -31.86 -1.25
N LEU A 75 -23.09 -31.08 -2.21
CA LEU A 75 -22.03 -31.43 -3.17
C LEU A 75 -20.61 -31.30 -2.59
N SER A 76 -20.37 -30.35 -1.68
CA SER A 76 -19.11 -30.27 -0.96
C SER A 76 -18.87 -31.50 -0.05
N MET A 77 -19.93 -32.15 0.43
CA MET A 77 -19.81 -33.40 1.19
C MET A 77 -19.28 -34.58 0.34
N PHE A 78 -19.39 -34.50 -0.98
CA PHE A 78 -18.82 -35.49 -1.92
C PHE A 78 -17.40 -35.11 -2.40
N GLY A 79 -16.76 -34.08 -1.77
CA GLY A 79 -15.42 -33.65 -2.17
C GLY A 79 -15.37 -32.91 -3.50
N ILE A 80 -16.51 -32.52 -4.07
CA ILE A 80 -16.59 -31.71 -5.28
C ILE A 80 -16.52 -30.26 -4.86
N ASP A 81 -15.37 -29.62 -5.09
CA ASP A 81 -15.18 -28.17 -4.86
C ASP A 81 -15.98 -27.41 -5.93
N ILE A 82 -17.21 -27.11 -5.59
CA ILE A 82 -18.09 -26.28 -6.40
C ILE A 82 -17.65 -24.85 -6.13
N GLY A 83 -16.76 -24.34 -6.96
CA GLY A 83 -16.21 -23.00 -6.82
C GLY A 83 -17.26 -22.00 -6.35
N ALA A 84 -17.22 -21.67 -5.07
CA ALA A 84 -18.08 -20.64 -4.50
C ALA A 84 -17.91 -19.34 -5.29
N PRO A 85 -18.97 -18.53 -5.45
CA PRO A 85 -18.84 -17.22 -6.08
C PRO A 85 -17.73 -16.43 -5.38
N SER A 86 -16.90 -15.74 -6.16
CA SER A 86 -15.76 -14.98 -5.64
C SER A 86 -16.21 -14.07 -4.50
N THR A 87 -15.68 -14.29 -3.31
CA THR A 87 -15.94 -13.41 -2.17
C THR A 87 -15.03 -12.18 -2.25
N ILE A 88 -15.33 -11.14 -1.48
CA ILE A 88 -14.42 -9.97 -1.36
C ILE A 88 -13.05 -10.40 -0.87
N VAL A 89 -13.00 -11.38 0.03
CA VAL A 89 -11.75 -11.90 0.60
C VAL A 89 -10.92 -12.62 -0.48
N ASP A 90 -11.58 -13.39 -1.35
CA ASP A 90 -10.90 -14.07 -2.46
C ASP A 90 -10.34 -13.06 -3.46
N LEU A 91 -11.13 -12.04 -3.81
CA LEU A 91 -10.67 -10.96 -4.67
C LEU A 91 -9.51 -10.18 -4.03
N GLU A 92 -9.59 -9.85 -2.75
CA GLU A 92 -8.50 -9.18 -2.03
C GLU A 92 -7.22 -10.03 -2.06
N THR A 93 -7.34 -11.34 -1.81
CA THR A 93 -6.22 -12.28 -1.84
C THR A 93 -5.61 -12.38 -3.24
N LEU A 94 -6.43 -12.47 -4.28
CA LEU A 94 -5.99 -12.49 -5.66
C LEU A 94 -5.19 -11.23 -6.02
N PHE A 95 -5.77 -10.04 -5.77
CA PHE A 95 -5.13 -8.77 -6.11
C PHE A 95 -3.88 -8.47 -5.28
N ARG A 96 -3.74 -9.07 -4.08
CA ARG A 96 -2.52 -9.01 -3.25
C ARG A 96 -1.47 -10.05 -3.64
N SER A 97 -1.81 -11.01 -4.50
CA SER A 97 -0.89 -12.10 -4.83
C SER A 97 0.35 -11.60 -5.57
N GLN A 98 1.46 -12.23 -5.28
CA GLN A 98 2.74 -11.95 -5.95
C GLN A 98 2.70 -12.44 -7.39
N ASP A 99 2.04 -13.59 -7.63
CA ASP A 99 1.89 -14.18 -8.94
C ASP A 99 1.17 -13.25 -9.92
N LEU A 100 0.03 -12.66 -9.51
CA LEU A 100 -0.66 -11.66 -10.31
C LEU A 100 0.24 -10.44 -10.63
N THR A 101 1.02 -10.00 -9.63
CA THR A 101 1.95 -8.88 -9.82
C THR A 101 2.98 -9.18 -10.89
N VAL A 102 3.67 -10.32 -10.79
CA VAL A 102 4.67 -10.75 -11.76
C VAL A 102 4.07 -10.90 -13.16
N ARG A 103 2.89 -11.52 -13.24
CA ARG A 103 2.17 -11.72 -14.49
C ARG A 103 1.81 -10.40 -15.17
N VAL A 104 1.28 -9.41 -14.43
CA VAL A 104 0.97 -8.06 -14.94
C VAL A 104 2.24 -7.35 -15.44
N PHE A 105 3.33 -7.41 -14.68
CA PHE A 105 4.58 -6.76 -15.07
C PHE A 105 5.18 -7.34 -16.34
N ASN A 106 5.20 -8.66 -16.46
CA ASN A 106 5.80 -9.34 -17.62
C ASN A 106 4.94 -9.17 -18.87
N LYS A 107 3.61 -9.27 -18.74
CA LYS A 107 2.69 -9.16 -19.88
C LYS A 107 2.64 -7.74 -20.47
N TYR A 108 2.56 -6.72 -19.61
CA TYR A 108 2.40 -5.32 -20.03
C TYR A 108 3.71 -4.52 -20.00
N LYS A 109 4.84 -5.17 -19.73
CA LYS A 109 6.17 -4.56 -19.69
C LYS A 109 6.21 -3.26 -18.88
N LEU A 110 5.72 -3.30 -17.63
CA LEU A 110 5.50 -2.12 -16.80
C LEU A 110 6.77 -1.46 -16.26
N TRP A 111 7.94 -2.02 -16.54
CA TRP A 111 9.22 -1.54 -16.03
C TRP A 111 9.46 -0.04 -16.28
N PRO A 112 9.30 0.50 -17.52
CA PRO A 112 9.52 1.93 -17.78
C PRO A 112 8.52 2.83 -17.05
N ILE A 113 7.26 2.38 -16.91
CA ILE A 113 6.19 3.16 -16.28
C ILE A 113 6.37 3.24 -14.77
N VAL A 114 6.87 2.16 -14.16
CA VAL A 114 7.01 2.06 -12.70
C VAL A 114 8.34 2.61 -12.21
N PHE A 115 9.42 2.36 -12.96
CA PHE A 115 10.78 2.80 -12.65
C PHE A 115 11.21 3.98 -13.52
N VAL A 116 10.34 4.97 -13.70
CA VAL A 116 10.64 6.21 -14.43
C VAL A 116 12.00 6.76 -13.95
N ASP A 117 12.86 7.14 -14.89
CA ASP A 117 14.23 7.64 -14.68
C ASP A 117 15.25 6.63 -14.12
N ARG A 118 14.87 5.37 -13.91
CA ARG A 118 15.75 4.33 -13.34
C ARG A 118 15.89 3.08 -14.21
N TYR A 119 14.99 2.89 -15.15
CA TYR A 119 14.97 1.74 -16.04
C TYR A 119 15.50 2.12 -17.41
N ASP A 120 16.48 1.40 -17.88
CA ASP A 120 17.04 1.52 -19.23
C ASP A 120 16.37 0.48 -20.13
N GLU A 121 15.63 0.93 -21.12
CA GLU A 121 14.89 0.07 -22.05
C GLU A 121 15.83 -0.75 -22.96
N GLN A 122 17.05 -0.27 -23.21
CA GLN A 122 18.00 -0.96 -24.11
C GLN A 122 18.69 -2.13 -23.40
N THR A 123 19.07 -1.94 -22.14
CA THR A 123 19.79 -2.95 -21.37
C THR A 123 18.92 -3.75 -20.43
N GLY A 124 17.68 -3.33 -20.15
CA GLY A 124 16.79 -3.93 -19.17
C GLY A 124 17.23 -3.74 -17.72
N ASN A 125 18.19 -2.86 -17.48
CA ASN A 125 18.76 -2.62 -16.17
C ASN A 125 18.02 -1.58 -15.37
N ILE A 126 17.99 -1.77 -14.04
CA ILE A 126 17.52 -0.78 -13.06
C ILE A 126 18.73 -0.15 -12.39
N THR A 127 18.79 1.20 -12.39
CA THR A 127 19.81 1.99 -11.70
C THR A 127 19.35 2.37 -10.30
N PHE A 128 20.22 2.17 -9.31
CA PHE A 128 19.93 2.48 -7.90
C PHE A 128 20.62 3.79 -7.48
N PRO A 129 19.91 4.73 -6.82
CA PRO A 129 20.50 5.97 -6.32
C PRO A 129 21.51 5.70 -5.20
N LEU A 130 22.44 6.63 -5.02
CA LEU A 130 23.51 6.53 -4.00
C LEU A 130 22.99 6.20 -2.59
N THR A 131 21.84 6.74 -2.22
CA THR A 131 21.21 6.49 -0.92
C THR A 131 20.79 5.02 -0.74
N GLU A 132 20.24 4.39 -1.76
CA GLU A 132 19.87 2.97 -1.72
C GLU A 132 21.10 2.07 -1.77
N ARG A 133 22.15 2.47 -2.50
CA ARG A 133 23.43 1.75 -2.58
C ARG A 133 24.14 1.70 -1.22
N LEU A 134 24.18 2.84 -0.51
CA LEU A 134 24.82 2.96 0.82
C LEU A 134 24.01 2.27 1.93
N LEU A 135 22.66 2.40 1.90
CA LEU A 135 21.82 1.87 2.97
C LEU A 135 21.50 0.38 2.82
N LYS A 136 21.49 -0.15 1.59
CA LYS A 136 21.04 -1.52 1.29
C LYS A 136 22.10 -2.40 0.64
N ASN A 137 23.32 -1.89 0.47
CA ASN A 137 24.40 -2.60 -0.21
C ASN A 137 24.00 -3.04 -1.65
N GLU A 138 23.18 -2.26 -2.34
CA GLU A 138 22.73 -2.56 -3.71
C GLU A 138 23.81 -2.19 -4.73
N VAL A 139 23.91 -2.98 -5.79
CA VAL A 139 24.82 -2.72 -6.92
C VAL A 139 24.34 -1.47 -7.67
N ALA A 140 25.25 -0.77 -8.35
CA ALA A 140 24.94 0.46 -9.06
C ALA A 140 23.81 0.27 -10.11
N SER A 141 23.87 -0.85 -10.83
CA SER A 141 22.89 -1.22 -11.86
C SER A 141 22.85 -2.75 -11.98
N ARG A 142 21.68 -3.32 -12.17
CA ARG A 142 21.47 -4.74 -12.43
C ARG A 142 20.20 -4.97 -13.23
N LEU A 143 20.07 -6.15 -13.82
CA LEU A 143 18.84 -6.56 -14.51
C LEU A 143 17.64 -6.51 -13.58
N ALA A 144 16.52 -6.00 -14.13
CA ALA A 144 15.23 -6.02 -13.46
C ALA A 144 14.78 -7.47 -13.20
N ASN A 145 14.29 -7.75 -12.00
CA ASN A 145 13.77 -9.07 -11.67
C ASN A 145 12.38 -8.95 -11.01
N ASP A 146 11.68 -10.09 -10.93
CA ASP A 146 10.31 -10.17 -10.40
C ASP A 146 10.20 -9.64 -8.96
N TRP A 147 11.25 -9.81 -8.15
CA TRP A 147 11.28 -9.29 -6.77
C TRP A 147 11.27 -7.77 -6.71
N ASP A 148 11.81 -7.09 -7.73
CA ASP A 148 11.75 -5.62 -7.80
C ASP A 148 10.33 -5.15 -8.07
N ALA A 149 9.62 -5.84 -8.98
CA ALA A 149 8.21 -5.59 -9.24
C ALA A 149 7.38 -5.79 -7.97
N ILE A 150 7.53 -6.92 -7.29
CA ILE A 150 6.82 -7.26 -6.04
C ILE A 150 7.07 -6.20 -4.96
N ARG A 151 8.33 -5.80 -4.74
CA ARG A 151 8.69 -4.79 -3.74
C ARG A 151 8.08 -3.42 -4.03
N VAL A 152 8.09 -3.00 -5.29
CA VAL A 152 7.52 -1.70 -5.68
C VAL A 152 6.01 -1.72 -5.58
N VAL A 153 5.37 -2.76 -6.06
CA VAL A 153 3.91 -2.91 -5.99
C VAL A 153 3.44 -2.94 -4.55
N LYS A 154 4.08 -3.72 -3.68
CA LYS A 154 3.75 -3.75 -2.24
C LYS A 154 3.76 -2.37 -1.58
N LYS A 155 4.58 -1.44 -2.08
CA LYS A 155 4.66 -0.06 -1.56
C LYS A 155 3.63 0.87 -2.18
N ARG A 156 3.27 0.69 -3.46
CA ARG A 156 2.48 1.64 -4.24
C ARG A 156 1.05 1.18 -4.50
N LEU A 157 0.79 -0.13 -4.48
CA LEU A 157 -0.55 -0.71 -4.60
C LEU A 157 -1.23 -0.70 -3.24
N ARG A 158 -2.42 -0.13 -3.17
CA ARG A 158 -3.27 -0.14 -1.98
C ARG A 158 -4.59 -0.82 -2.33
N ILE A 159 -4.92 -1.83 -1.56
CA ILE A 159 -6.15 -2.59 -1.70
C ILE A 159 -6.88 -2.47 -0.37
N ALA A 160 -8.10 -1.97 -0.41
CA ALA A 160 -8.95 -1.79 0.77
C ALA A 160 -10.32 -2.42 0.52
N SER A 161 -10.69 -3.36 1.36
CA SER A 161 -12.01 -4.02 1.34
C SER A 161 -12.97 -3.33 2.28
N ASN A 162 -14.21 -3.14 1.82
CA ASN A 162 -15.32 -2.69 2.64
C ASN A 162 -16.39 -3.78 2.67
N MET A 163 -16.46 -4.50 3.79
CA MET A 163 -17.39 -5.60 3.97
C MET A 163 -18.85 -5.16 4.00
N LYS A 164 -19.13 -3.93 4.48
CA LYS A 164 -20.53 -3.41 4.56
C LYS A 164 -21.11 -3.12 3.18
N SER A 165 -20.33 -2.46 2.32
CA SER A 165 -20.73 -2.15 0.95
C SER A 165 -20.42 -3.25 -0.05
N ARG A 166 -19.77 -4.33 0.36
CA ARG A 166 -19.27 -5.41 -0.50
C ARG A 166 -18.45 -4.90 -1.68
N THR A 167 -17.56 -3.93 -1.41
CA THR A 167 -16.71 -3.32 -2.42
C THR A 167 -15.23 -3.50 -2.10
N LEU A 168 -14.42 -3.63 -3.14
CA LEU A 168 -12.97 -3.62 -3.07
C LEU A 168 -12.45 -2.40 -3.83
N THR A 169 -11.69 -1.56 -3.14
CA THR A 169 -11.02 -0.41 -3.74
C THR A 169 -9.57 -0.76 -4.03
N ILE A 170 -9.17 -0.69 -5.29
CA ILE A 170 -7.79 -0.89 -5.74
C ILE A 170 -7.25 0.45 -6.18
N SER A 171 -6.08 0.84 -5.68
CA SER A 171 -5.44 2.10 -6.06
C SER A 171 -3.94 1.94 -6.21
N PHE A 172 -3.36 2.68 -7.17
CA PHE A 172 -1.93 2.66 -7.44
C PHE A 172 -1.34 4.07 -7.47
N GLU A 173 -0.19 4.24 -6.80
CA GLU A 173 0.55 5.50 -6.76
C GLU A 173 1.70 5.46 -7.78
N SER A 174 1.72 6.43 -8.73
CA SER A 174 2.78 6.56 -9.75
C SER A 174 3.22 8.01 -9.91
N ARG A 175 4.41 8.23 -10.49
CA ARG A 175 4.86 9.56 -10.94
C ARG A 175 4.14 10.03 -12.19
N SER A 176 3.66 9.11 -13.01
CA SER A 176 2.87 9.40 -14.20
C SER A 176 1.37 9.36 -13.86
N MET A 177 0.65 10.43 -14.24
CA MET A 177 -0.82 10.48 -14.11
C MET A 177 -1.47 9.34 -14.91
N GLU A 178 -1.06 9.20 -16.16
CA GLU A 178 -1.58 8.19 -17.07
C GLU A 178 -1.14 6.78 -16.67
N GLY A 179 0.13 6.65 -16.26
CA GLY A 179 0.68 5.38 -15.77
C GLY A 179 -0.05 4.83 -14.57
N SER A 180 -0.52 5.68 -13.62
CA SER A 180 -1.29 5.22 -12.46
C SER A 180 -2.62 4.58 -12.85
N ALA A 181 -3.35 5.17 -13.80
CA ALA A 181 -4.63 4.66 -14.29
C ALA A 181 -4.45 3.39 -15.14
N LYS A 182 -3.45 3.38 -16.04
CA LYS A 182 -3.14 2.21 -16.88
C LYS A 182 -2.79 0.98 -16.04
N ILE A 183 -1.96 1.15 -15.01
CA ILE A 183 -1.57 0.03 -14.14
C ILE A 183 -2.78 -0.55 -13.43
N VAL A 184 -3.67 0.28 -12.87
CA VAL A 184 -4.91 -0.21 -12.25
C VAL A 184 -5.78 -0.94 -13.27
N GLY A 185 -5.89 -0.43 -14.50
CA GLY A 185 -6.62 -1.11 -15.59
C GLY A 185 -6.04 -2.49 -15.91
N TYR A 186 -4.72 -2.60 -16.04
CA TYR A 186 -4.05 -3.88 -16.31
C TYR A 186 -4.21 -4.89 -15.16
N TYR A 187 -4.21 -4.41 -13.92
CA TYR A 187 -4.52 -5.28 -12.77
C TYR A 187 -5.94 -5.83 -12.83
N LEU A 188 -6.92 -5.00 -13.23
CA LEU A 188 -8.29 -5.47 -13.40
C LEU A 188 -8.42 -6.50 -14.52
N GLU A 189 -7.80 -6.22 -15.66
CA GLU A 189 -7.83 -7.12 -16.83
C GLU A 189 -7.20 -8.46 -16.51
N GLU A 190 -6.01 -8.45 -15.90
CA GLU A 190 -5.29 -9.66 -15.59
C GLU A 190 -5.91 -10.44 -14.42
N GLY A 191 -6.44 -9.74 -13.41
CA GLY A 191 -7.21 -10.35 -12.32
C GLY A 191 -8.44 -11.08 -12.85
N LYS A 192 -9.15 -10.49 -13.81
CA LYS A 192 -10.30 -11.13 -14.48
C LYS A 192 -9.86 -12.35 -15.28
N SER A 193 -8.78 -12.22 -16.07
CA SER A 193 -8.22 -13.33 -16.85
C SER A 193 -7.84 -14.51 -15.94
N ARG A 194 -7.21 -14.24 -14.80
CA ARG A 194 -6.82 -15.28 -13.84
C ARG A 194 -8.00 -16.00 -13.24
N LEU A 195 -9.04 -15.27 -12.83
CA LEU A 195 -10.29 -15.88 -12.32
C LEU A 195 -10.95 -16.77 -13.36
N GLN A 196 -10.96 -16.32 -14.62
CA GLN A 196 -11.52 -17.13 -15.73
C GLN A 196 -10.71 -18.41 -15.96
N GLU A 197 -9.38 -18.31 -15.99
CA GLU A 197 -8.50 -19.47 -16.15
C GLU A 197 -8.72 -20.50 -15.05
N GLU A 198 -8.78 -20.06 -13.80
CA GLU A 198 -9.03 -20.95 -12.65
C GLU A 198 -10.40 -21.61 -12.72
N ALA A 199 -11.44 -20.87 -13.11
CA ALA A 199 -12.77 -21.42 -13.24
C ALA A 199 -12.88 -22.45 -14.39
N LEU A 200 -12.25 -22.15 -15.53
CA LEU A 200 -12.18 -23.07 -16.66
C LEU A 200 -11.42 -24.36 -16.31
N GLU A 201 -10.26 -24.24 -15.66
CA GLU A 201 -9.46 -25.38 -15.22
C GLU A 201 -10.26 -26.28 -14.25
N LYS A 202 -10.92 -25.66 -13.25
CA LYS A 202 -11.78 -26.39 -12.30
C LYS A 202 -12.93 -27.10 -13.02
N ALA A 203 -13.66 -26.40 -13.89
CA ALA A 203 -14.80 -26.99 -14.61
C ALA A 203 -14.37 -28.17 -15.48
N VAL A 204 -13.27 -28.06 -16.22
CA VAL A 204 -12.73 -29.14 -17.04
C VAL A 204 -12.30 -30.34 -16.19
N LYS A 205 -11.61 -30.08 -15.07
CA LYS A 205 -11.18 -31.13 -14.13
C LYS A 205 -12.37 -31.85 -13.49
N ASN A 206 -13.37 -31.11 -13.06
CA ASN A 206 -14.60 -31.66 -12.47
C ASN A 206 -15.38 -32.45 -13.48
N LYS A 207 -15.58 -31.97 -14.71
CA LYS A 207 -16.22 -32.71 -15.79
C LYS A 207 -15.58 -34.08 -16.01
N LYS A 208 -14.25 -34.11 -16.16
CA LYS A 208 -13.50 -35.35 -16.35
C LYS A 208 -13.66 -36.31 -15.16
N PHE A 209 -13.68 -35.80 -13.94
CA PHE A 209 -13.92 -36.60 -12.75
C PHE A 209 -15.33 -37.22 -12.76
N ILE A 210 -16.37 -36.39 -12.99
CA ILE A 210 -17.78 -36.84 -13.03
C ILE A 210 -18.00 -37.87 -14.14
N GLU A 211 -17.44 -37.63 -15.32
CA GLU A 211 -17.51 -38.58 -16.45
C GLU A 211 -16.95 -39.95 -16.07
N ASN A 212 -15.77 -39.97 -15.43
CA ASN A 212 -15.19 -41.21 -14.92
C ASN A 212 -16.06 -41.92 -13.85
N GLN A 213 -16.79 -41.15 -13.03
CA GLN A 213 -17.69 -41.70 -12.02
C GLN A 213 -18.99 -42.27 -12.65
N ILE A 214 -19.51 -41.62 -13.68
CA ILE A 214 -20.69 -42.13 -14.44
C ILE A 214 -20.43 -43.54 -15.01
N VAL A 215 -19.25 -43.74 -15.58
CA VAL A 215 -18.86 -45.06 -16.16
C VAL A 215 -18.76 -46.13 -15.07
N LYS A 216 -18.31 -45.79 -13.88
CA LYS A 216 -18.10 -46.74 -12.77
C LYS A 216 -19.35 -47.03 -11.96
N THR A 217 -20.37 -46.19 -12.07
CA THR A 217 -21.60 -46.30 -11.26
C THR A 217 -22.63 -47.22 -11.91
N ALA A 218 -22.99 -48.28 -11.20
CA ALA A 218 -24.02 -49.25 -11.66
C ALA A 218 -25.46 -48.79 -11.32
N ASP A 219 -25.62 -48.03 -10.22
CA ASP A 219 -26.93 -47.57 -9.75
C ASP A 219 -27.52 -46.48 -10.64
N PRO A 220 -28.74 -46.73 -11.22
CA PRO A 220 -29.37 -45.77 -12.13
C PRO A 220 -29.66 -44.41 -11.51
N LEU A 221 -30.09 -44.38 -10.23
CA LEU A 221 -30.44 -43.13 -9.56
C LEU A 221 -29.20 -42.24 -9.31
N THR A 222 -28.11 -42.85 -8.89
CA THR A 222 -26.82 -42.16 -8.72
C THR A 222 -26.27 -41.69 -10.05
N ARG A 223 -26.42 -42.47 -11.11
CA ARG A 223 -25.99 -42.08 -12.47
C ARG A 223 -26.78 -40.87 -12.98
N GLU A 224 -28.08 -40.79 -12.75
CA GLU A 224 -28.90 -39.64 -13.10
C GLU A 224 -28.42 -38.37 -12.37
N ARG A 225 -28.08 -38.46 -11.07
CA ARG A 225 -27.53 -37.35 -10.30
C ARG A 225 -26.18 -36.87 -10.86
N LEU A 226 -25.32 -37.81 -11.26
CA LEU A 226 -24.03 -37.48 -11.87
C LEU A 226 -24.19 -36.77 -13.22
N TYR A 227 -25.16 -37.18 -14.07
CA TYR A 227 -25.46 -36.46 -15.32
C TYR A 227 -25.94 -35.04 -15.05
N ARG A 228 -26.74 -34.83 -14.02
CA ARG A 228 -27.19 -33.47 -13.63
C ARG A 228 -26.00 -32.59 -13.19
N LEU A 229 -25.08 -33.14 -12.40
CA LEU A 229 -23.84 -32.46 -12.03
C LEU A 229 -22.94 -32.15 -13.23
N TYR A 230 -22.84 -33.10 -14.16
CA TYR A 230 -22.10 -32.91 -15.40
C TYR A 230 -22.65 -31.71 -16.21
N GLY A 231 -23.99 -31.63 -16.32
CA GLY A 231 -24.66 -30.51 -16.96
C GLY A 231 -24.35 -29.15 -16.29
N GLN A 232 -24.32 -29.12 -14.95
CA GLN A 232 -23.95 -27.91 -14.21
C GLN A 232 -22.49 -27.49 -14.45
N GLU A 233 -21.55 -28.42 -14.55
CA GLU A 233 -20.16 -28.08 -14.87
C GLU A 233 -19.99 -27.57 -16.31
N ILE A 234 -20.80 -28.07 -17.26
CA ILE A 234 -20.85 -27.50 -18.62
C ILE A 234 -21.35 -26.05 -18.58
N GLU A 235 -22.41 -25.78 -17.84
CA GLU A 235 -22.93 -24.40 -17.67
C GLU A 235 -21.88 -23.47 -17.07
N ARG A 236 -21.17 -23.92 -16.04
CA ARG A 236 -20.05 -23.14 -15.43
C ARG A 236 -18.94 -22.88 -16.42
N GLU A 237 -18.55 -23.88 -17.22
CA GLU A 237 -17.56 -23.70 -18.26
C GLU A 237 -18.02 -22.63 -19.27
N MET A 238 -19.28 -22.66 -19.68
CA MET A 238 -19.84 -21.68 -20.61
C MET A 238 -19.88 -20.28 -20.01
N MET A 239 -20.27 -20.15 -18.75
CA MET A 239 -20.23 -18.86 -18.04
C MET A 239 -18.80 -18.31 -17.91
N ALA A 240 -17.82 -19.17 -17.58
CA ALA A 240 -16.43 -18.76 -17.47
C ALA A 240 -15.86 -18.30 -18.82
N ARG A 241 -16.34 -18.83 -19.94
CA ARG A 241 -15.97 -18.37 -21.29
C ARG A 241 -16.56 -17.01 -21.65
N ASN A 242 -17.64 -16.61 -21.00
CA ASN A 242 -18.24 -15.28 -21.21
C ASN A 242 -17.43 -14.21 -20.44
N ARG A 243 -16.63 -13.41 -21.18
CA ARG A 243 -15.65 -12.48 -20.62
C ARG A 243 -16.24 -11.24 -19.97
N GLU A 244 -17.45 -10.83 -20.29
CA GLU A 244 -17.91 -9.47 -19.94
C GLU A 244 -18.21 -9.27 -18.45
N GLN A 245 -18.68 -10.28 -17.74
CA GLN A 245 -19.16 -10.14 -16.35
C GLN A 245 -18.62 -11.20 -15.39
N PHE A 246 -17.46 -11.79 -15.68
CA PHE A 246 -16.93 -12.88 -14.85
C PHE A 246 -16.15 -12.36 -13.62
N GLY A 247 -16.44 -12.95 -12.45
CA GLY A 247 -15.71 -12.77 -11.20
C GLY A 247 -16.05 -11.49 -10.43
N PHE A 248 -15.95 -10.32 -11.06
CA PHE A 248 -16.28 -9.04 -10.46
C PHE A 248 -16.80 -8.04 -11.49
N ARG A 249 -17.59 -7.07 -11.00
CA ARG A 249 -18.08 -5.93 -11.77
C ARG A 249 -17.30 -4.67 -11.35
N VAL A 250 -16.88 -3.89 -12.33
CA VAL A 250 -16.27 -2.58 -12.09
C VAL A 250 -17.38 -1.57 -11.85
N VAL A 251 -17.41 -0.99 -10.65
CA VAL A 251 -18.38 0.05 -10.25
C VAL A 251 -17.87 1.41 -10.70
N ASP A 252 -16.59 1.69 -10.46
CA ASP A 252 -15.93 2.93 -10.89
C ASP A 252 -14.64 2.58 -11.64
N SER A 253 -14.59 2.97 -12.91
CA SER A 253 -13.43 2.68 -13.77
C SER A 253 -12.23 3.53 -13.40
N PRO A 254 -11.00 3.00 -13.53
CA PRO A 254 -9.80 3.76 -13.22
C PRO A 254 -9.67 4.96 -14.17
N ARG A 255 -9.63 6.17 -13.59
CA ARG A 255 -9.49 7.42 -14.34
C ARG A 255 -8.14 8.06 -14.08
N LYS A 256 -7.65 8.80 -15.07
CA LYS A 256 -6.46 9.64 -14.94
C LYS A 256 -6.71 10.67 -13.82
N PRO A 257 -5.87 10.72 -12.77
CA PRO A 257 -6.04 11.69 -11.69
C PRO A 257 -5.78 13.12 -12.17
N ASP A 258 -6.65 14.05 -11.79
CA ASP A 258 -6.52 15.48 -12.10
C ASP A 258 -5.45 16.16 -11.23
N ARG A 259 -5.34 15.74 -9.96
CA ARG A 259 -4.47 16.39 -8.97
C ARG A 259 -3.45 15.42 -8.39
N LYS A 260 -2.28 15.97 -8.02
CA LYS A 260 -1.27 15.21 -7.27
C LYS A 260 -1.78 14.84 -5.86
N THR A 261 -1.45 13.64 -5.43
CA THR A 261 -1.79 13.16 -4.08
C THR A 261 -0.67 13.48 -3.08
N LYS A 262 0.60 13.46 -3.54
CA LYS A 262 1.80 13.72 -2.71
C LYS A 262 2.83 14.52 -3.52
N PRO A 263 3.72 15.28 -2.85
CA PRO A 263 3.69 15.66 -1.44
C PRO A 263 2.62 16.73 -1.15
N GLN A 264 2.06 16.69 0.05
CA GLN A 264 1.15 17.73 0.54
C GLN A 264 2.00 18.88 1.11
N ARG A 265 2.57 19.70 0.21
CA ARG A 265 3.59 20.71 0.53
C ARG A 265 3.17 21.66 1.67
N VAL A 266 1.92 22.14 1.62
CA VAL A 266 1.39 23.06 2.64
C VAL A 266 1.36 22.40 4.01
N ILE A 267 0.81 21.17 4.10
CA ILE A 267 0.68 20.46 5.37
C ILE A 267 2.04 20.13 5.96
N THR A 268 3.00 19.66 5.15
CA THR A 268 4.36 19.35 5.61
C THR A 268 5.09 20.58 6.09
N THR A 269 4.93 21.73 5.41
CA THR A 269 5.55 23.01 5.84
C THR A 269 4.95 23.50 7.15
N ILE A 270 3.63 23.51 7.30
CA ILE A 270 2.97 23.89 8.53
C ILE A 270 3.40 22.98 9.68
N LEU A 271 3.41 21.68 9.48
CA LEU A 271 3.81 20.70 10.49
C LEU A 271 5.28 20.90 10.91
N SER A 272 6.18 21.20 9.97
CA SER A 272 7.59 21.46 10.28
C SER A 272 7.78 22.75 11.10
N ILE A 273 7.00 23.80 10.86
CA ILE A 273 7.00 25.02 11.66
C ILE A 273 6.55 24.72 13.09
N PHE A 274 5.43 24.03 13.26
CA PHE A 274 4.92 23.67 14.59
C PHE A 274 5.88 22.78 15.38
N LEU A 275 6.48 21.79 14.73
CA LEU A 275 7.42 20.89 15.38
C LEU A 275 8.76 21.55 15.73
N SER A 276 9.16 22.57 14.96
CA SER A 276 10.40 23.30 15.22
C SER A 276 10.30 24.28 16.40
N LEU A 277 9.11 24.79 16.74
CA LEU A 277 8.90 25.70 17.86
C LEU A 277 9.46 25.18 19.21
N PRO A 278 9.03 24.01 19.73
CA PRO A 278 9.58 23.49 20.99
C PRO A 278 11.06 23.16 20.90
N ILE A 279 11.54 22.71 19.73
CA ILE A 279 12.97 22.41 19.54
C ILE A 279 13.82 23.66 19.69
N TRP A 280 13.44 24.73 19.01
CA TRP A 280 14.16 26.01 19.11
C TRP A 280 14.05 26.65 20.48
N THR A 281 12.93 26.54 21.18
CA THR A 281 12.81 27.04 22.56
C THR A 281 13.77 26.32 23.50
N ILE A 282 13.92 25.02 23.40
CA ILE A 282 14.86 24.22 24.21
C ILE A 282 16.30 24.61 23.88
N ILE A 283 16.67 24.69 22.59
CA ILE A 283 18.04 24.98 22.16
C ILE A 283 18.47 26.39 22.62
N ILE A 284 17.61 27.39 22.41
CA ILE A 284 17.94 28.76 22.77
C ILE A 284 17.95 28.97 24.28
N GLY A 285 16.99 28.34 25.01
CA GLY A 285 16.95 28.33 26.46
C GLY A 285 18.21 27.72 27.09
N TYR A 286 18.68 26.60 26.55
CA TYR A 286 19.93 25.97 27.00
C TYR A 286 21.17 26.84 26.71
N ARG A 287 21.25 27.43 25.51
CA ARG A 287 22.38 28.36 25.18
C ARG A 287 22.36 29.62 26.01
N GLY A 288 21.18 30.16 26.32
CA GLY A 288 21.05 31.36 27.18
C GLY A 288 21.59 31.13 28.60
N ARG A 289 21.34 29.97 29.19
CA ARG A 289 21.87 29.56 30.49
C ARG A 289 23.41 29.47 30.50
N ARG A 290 23.99 28.87 29.43
CA ARG A 290 25.44 28.68 29.33
C ARG A 290 26.20 30.03 29.21
N THR A 291 25.56 31.06 28.63
CA THR A 291 26.15 32.39 28.48
C THR A 291 26.07 33.17 29.78
N SER A 292 24.98 33.05 30.55
CA SER A 292 24.81 33.69 31.85
C SER A 292 25.82 33.17 32.89
N SER A 293 26.08 31.84 32.90
CA SER A 293 27.04 31.24 33.84
C SER A 293 28.52 31.62 33.57
N LYS A 294 28.85 32.06 32.35
CA LYS A 294 30.21 32.50 32.00
C LYS A 294 30.47 33.96 32.41
N VAL A 295 29.45 34.83 32.39
CA VAL A 295 29.58 36.24 32.81
C VAL A 295 29.78 36.34 34.31
N THR A 296 29.11 35.52 35.10
CA THR A 296 29.25 35.50 36.59
C THR A 296 30.62 34.96 37.07
N LYS A 297 31.39 34.28 36.19
CA LYS A 297 32.72 33.77 36.49
C LYS A 297 33.88 34.75 36.19
N ILE A 298 33.62 35.86 35.50
CA ILE A 298 34.63 36.85 35.11
C ILE A 298 34.67 38.03 36.13
N ASP A 299 33.56 38.21 36.92
CA ASP A 299 33.48 39.27 37.95
C ASP A 299 33.80 38.74 39.37
N LYS A 300 34.54 37.66 39.47
CA LYS A 300 35.14 37.18 40.72
C LYS A 300 36.65 36.99 40.48
#